data_10dcf2c034fc61b9520be175d08ebefd
#
_entry.id   10dcf2c034fc61b9520be175d08ebefd
#
_cell.length_a   1.000
_cell.length_b   1.000
_cell.length_c   1.000
_cell.angle_alpha   90.00
_cell.angle_beta   90.00
_cell.angle_gamma   90.00
#
_symmetry.space_group_name_H-M   'P 1'
#
loop_
_entity.id
_entity.type
_entity.pdbx_description
1 polymer ?
#
loop_
_entity_poly.entity_id
_entity_poly.type
_entity_poly.pdbx_seq_one_letter_code
_entity_poly.pdbx_strand_id
1 'polypeptide(L)'
;MPQNPPQDFDPIAYINAPRWQASRLGLDRIRELLARLGDPQNSLRIVHVAGTNGKGSTCAYIANVLQAAGYRVGWFSSPFIERFEERIRVDGKNIGMPDLARVTLQVREHAEQMSAETGDHPTEFELMTAVALLHFAQVGCRVAVLEVGLGGRLDSTNVIAAPDVAVITRIGLDHTDLLGDTIGKIAAEKAGIIKPGSSVVSWPQEPEAAEVVEAAAHAAGCTVAQPDFGELDIAPVRHLDPERIEPGEPSVIRPFTYKGSEYETTLLGSYQPQNAALALEAVSALQRRGWDIPQSAIER
;
A
#
# COMPACT_ATOMS: atom_id res chain seq x y z
N MET A 1 29.02 -4.73 -10.20
CA MET A 1 28.96 -3.90 -8.97
C MET A 1 28.02 -2.76 -9.27
N PRO A 2 27.08 -2.41 -8.40
CA PRO A 2 26.21 -1.26 -8.64
C PRO A 2 27.10 -0.01 -8.74
N GLN A 3 26.97 0.71 -9.86
CA GLN A 3 27.70 1.97 -10.07
C GLN A 3 27.18 3.00 -9.06
N ASN A 4 28.07 3.72 -8.40
CA ASN A 4 27.65 4.87 -7.59
C ASN A 4 27.02 5.91 -8.51
N PRO A 5 25.88 6.49 -8.11
CA PRO A 5 25.23 7.52 -8.93
C PRO A 5 26.19 8.70 -9.18
N PRO A 6 26.15 9.28 -10.38
CA PRO A 6 26.82 10.56 -10.63
C PRO A 6 26.39 11.61 -9.60
N GLN A 7 27.30 12.49 -9.17
CA GLN A 7 27.01 13.50 -8.15
C GLN A 7 25.90 14.48 -8.51
N ASP A 8 25.61 14.62 -9.79
CA ASP A 8 24.62 15.53 -10.37
C ASP A 8 23.31 14.81 -10.79
N PHE A 9 23.14 13.51 -10.50
CA PHE A 9 21.93 12.79 -10.84
C PHE A 9 20.81 13.07 -9.83
N ASP A 10 19.75 13.71 -10.31
CA ASP A 10 18.51 13.94 -9.55
C ASP A 10 17.47 12.84 -9.89
N PRO A 11 17.25 11.87 -8.99
CA PRO A 11 16.30 10.79 -9.22
C PRO A 11 14.84 11.28 -9.28
N ILE A 12 14.51 12.32 -8.52
CA ILE A 12 13.14 12.86 -8.47
C ILE A 12 12.84 13.60 -9.76
N ALA A 13 13.76 14.43 -10.26
CA ALA A 13 13.62 15.10 -11.54
C ALA A 13 13.51 14.09 -12.69
N TYR A 14 14.25 12.98 -12.64
CA TYR A 14 14.12 11.91 -13.64
C TYR A 14 12.74 11.28 -13.63
N ILE A 15 12.25 10.84 -12.46
CA ILE A 15 10.95 10.17 -12.31
C ILE A 15 9.82 11.12 -12.76
N ASN A 16 9.86 12.38 -12.35
CA ASN A 16 8.82 13.37 -12.62
C ASN A 16 8.96 14.08 -13.98
N ALA A 17 9.80 13.59 -14.88
CA ALA A 17 10.00 14.25 -16.18
C ALA A 17 8.67 14.38 -16.96
N PRO A 18 8.38 15.55 -17.59
CA PRO A 18 7.07 15.85 -18.19
C PRO A 18 6.61 14.87 -19.28
N ARG A 19 7.55 14.22 -19.95
CA ARG A 19 7.26 13.33 -21.10
C ARG A 19 6.49 12.04 -20.72
N TRP A 20 6.48 11.63 -19.44
CA TRP A 20 5.82 10.41 -18.98
C TRP A 20 4.92 10.56 -17.75
N GLN A 21 4.54 11.79 -17.43
CA GLN A 21 3.62 12.08 -16.31
C GLN A 21 2.17 11.66 -16.59
N ALA A 22 1.78 11.49 -17.85
CA ALA A 22 0.42 11.11 -18.20
C ALA A 22 0.07 9.73 -17.65
N SER A 23 -1.07 9.62 -16.95
CA SER A 23 -1.61 8.35 -16.52
C SER A 23 -2.02 7.49 -17.71
N ARG A 24 -1.44 6.31 -17.84
CA ARG A 24 -1.74 5.35 -18.91
C ARG A 24 -1.99 3.99 -18.27
N LEU A 25 -3.27 3.61 -18.19
CA LEU A 25 -3.68 2.34 -17.59
C LEU A 25 -3.18 1.16 -18.41
N GLY A 26 -2.72 0.13 -17.73
CA GLY A 26 -2.22 -1.12 -18.31
C GLY A 26 -1.07 -1.68 -17.51
N LEU A 27 -0.83 -2.99 -17.61
CA LEU A 27 0.22 -3.67 -16.84
C LEU A 27 1.40 -4.15 -17.69
N ASP A 28 1.34 -4.01 -19.02
CA ASP A 28 2.33 -4.63 -19.91
C ASP A 28 3.69 -3.94 -19.81
N ARG A 29 3.71 -2.58 -19.75
CA ARG A 29 4.96 -1.82 -19.59
C ARG A 29 5.65 -2.09 -18.26
N ILE A 30 4.89 -2.07 -17.14
CA ILE A 30 5.47 -2.34 -15.83
C ILE A 30 5.93 -3.80 -15.71
N ARG A 31 5.23 -4.75 -16.31
CA ARG A 31 5.67 -6.17 -16.36
C ARG A 31 6.98 -6.30 -17.10
N GLU A 32 7.09 -5.70 -18.27
CA GLU A 32 8.31 -5.72 -19.08
C GLU A 32 9.48 -5.08 -18.32
N LEU A 33 9.25 -3.91 -17.70
CA LEU A 33 10.27 -3.24 -16.89
C LEU A 33 10.75 -4.11 -15.73
N LEU A 34 9.82 -4.72 -14.98
CA LEU A 34 10.16 -5.57 -13.83
C LEU A 34 10.85 -6.87 -14.27
N ALA A 35 10.46 -7.45 -15.39
CA ALA A 35 11.13 -8.62 -15.96
C ALA A 35 12.60 -8.31 -16.28
N ARG A 36 12.89 -7.17 -16.86
CA ARG A 36 14.27 -6.70 -17.11
C ARG A 36 15.06 -6.47 -15.82
N LEU A 37 14.38 -6.12 -14.73
CA LEU A 37 14.95 -5.96 -13.39
C LEU A 37 15.05 -7.27 -12.60
N GLY A 38 14.68 -8.41 -13.20
CA GLY A 38 14.73 -9.74 -12.58
C GLY A 38 13.55 -10.05 -11.68
N ASP A 39 12.40 -9.44 -11.94
CA ASP A 39 11.12 -9.67 -11.24
C ASP A 39 11.22 -9.54 -9.70
N PRO A 40 11.72 -8.41 -9.16
CA PRO A 40 11.96 -8.24 -7.73
C PRO A 40 10.71 -8.45 -6.87
N GLN A 41 9.52 -8.19 -7.40
CA GLN A 41 8.23 -8.40 -6.72
C GLN A 41 7.99 -9.86 -6.31
N ASN A 42 8.58 -10.82 -7.02
CA ASN A 42 8.39 -12.24 -6.73
C ASN A 42 9.09 -12.71 -5.45
N SER A 43 10.03 -11.92 -4.92
CA SER A 43 10.71 -12.19 -3.65
C SER A 43 9.96 -11.69 -2.42
N LEU A 44 8.88 -10.93 -2.61
CA LEU A 44 8.16 -10.25 -1.56
C LEU A 44 6.81 -10.93 -1.27
N ARG A 45 6.45 -11.03 0.02
CA ARG A 45 5.06 -11.26 0.42
C ARG A 45 4.33 -9.93 0.36
N ILE A 46 3.06 -9.92 -0.02
CA ILE A 46 2.35 -8.67 -0.31
C ILE A 46 1.07 -8.56 0.49
N VAL A 47 0.85 -7.39 1.10
CA VAL A 47 -0.47 -6.89 1.48
C VAL A 47 -0.82 -5.77 0.52
N HIS A 48 -1.91 -5.89 -0.21
CA HIS A 48 -2.31 -4.97 -1.26
C HIS A 48 -3.58 -4.23 -0.88
N VAL A 49 -3.56 -2.90 -0.88
CA VAL A 49 -4.64 -2.07 -0.34
C VAL A 49 -5.20 -1.15 -1.42
N ALA A 50 -6.48 -1.37 -1.77
CA ALA A 50 -7.23 -0.49 -2.67
C ALA A 50 -8.42 0.14 -1.94
N GLY A 51 -9.01 1.16 -2.53
CA GLY A 51 -10.18 1.87 -2.00
C GLY A 51 -10.18 3.33 -2.41
N THR A 52 -11.19 4.08 -1.99
CA THR A 52 -11.23 5.52 -2.19
C THR A 52 -10.60 6.25 -1.01
N ASN A 53 -11.09 6.02 0.18
CA ASN A 53 -10.63 6.68 1.41
C ASN A 53 -10.06 5.67 2.41
N GLY A 54 -9.02 6.08 3.15
CA GLY A 54 -8.43 5.30 4.24
C GLY A 54 -7.31 4.35 3.82
N LYS A 55 -6.92 4.27 2.55
CA LYS A 55 -5.82 3.41 2.06
C LYS A 55 -4.54 3.62 2.85
N GLY A 56 -3.98 4.83 2.81
CA GLY A 56 -2.71 5.16 3.48
C GLY A 56 -2.74 4.90 4.98
N SER A 57 -3.84 5.24 5.68
CA SER A 57 -3.99 4.96 7.11
C SER A 57 -4.03 3.46 7.40
N THR A 58 -4.78 2.69 6.61
CA THR A 58 -4.84 1.23 6.74
C THR A 58 -3.47 0.59 6.46
N CYS A 59 -2.76 1.07 5.43
CA CYS A 59 -1.38 0.64 5.16
C CYS A 59 -0.45 0.94 6.34
N ALA A 60 -0.56 2.13 6.95
CA ALA A 60 0.26 2.52 8.09
C ALA A 60 0.04 1.58 9.28
N TYR A 61 -1.20 1.30 9.65
CA TYR A 61 -1.51 0.36 10.74
C TYR A 61 -0.93 -1.02 10.46
N ILE A 62 -1.18 -1.60 9.26
CA ILE A 62 -0.68 -2.92 8.91
C ILE A 62 0.86 -2.95 8.92
N ALA A 63 1.51 -1.94 8.33
CA ALA A 63 2.97 -1.87 8.28
C ALA A 63 3.59 -1.78 9.68
N ASN A 64 3.01 -0.96 10.58
CA ASN A 64 3.47 -0.83 11.95
C ASN A 64 3.32 -2.13 12.76
N VAL A 65 2.19 -2.83 12.65
CA VAL A 65 1.99 -4.12 13.31
C VAL A 65 2.99 -5.15 12.81
N LEU A 66 3.20 -5.25 11.50
CA LEU A 66 4.19 -6.19 10.92
C LEU A 66 5.61 -5.86 11.36
N GLN A 67 5.97 -4.57 11.42
CA GLN A 67 7.27 -4.13 11.95
C GLN A 67 7.42 -4.46 13.44
N ALA A 68 6.38 -4.22 14.25
CA ALA A 68 6.37 -4.57 15.68
C ALA A 68 6.48 -6.09 15.90
N ALA A 69 5.96 -6.90 14.98
CA ALA A 69 6.14 -8.36 14.97
C ALA A 69 7.54 -8.81 14.51
N GLY A 70 8.45 -7.89 14.20
CA GLY A 70 9.85 -8.18 13.84
C GLY A 70 10.10 -8.46 12.36
N TYR A 71 9.12 -8.24 11.50
CA TYR A 71 9.32 -8.34 10.05
C TYR A 71 10.00 -7.09 9.50
N ARG A 72 10.84 -7.27 8.47
CA ARG A 72 11.34 -6.16 7.67
C ARG A 72 10.30 -5.79 6.64
N VAL A 73 9.74 -4.60 6.77
CA VAL A 73 8.53 -4.16 6.05
C VAL A 73 8.87 -3.05 5.07
N GLY A 74 8.55 -3.27 3.78
CA GLY A 74 8.45 -2.21 2.80
C GLY A 74 7.03 -1.63 2.80
N TRP A 75 6.90 -0.32 2.70
CA TRP A 75 5.62 0.35 2.52
C TRP A 75 5.69 1.32 1.35
N PHE A 76 4.83 1.10 0.36
CA PHE A 76 4.65 1.99 -0.78
C PHE A 76 3.33 2.73 -0.66
N SER A 77 3.35 4.06 -0.74
CA SER A 77 2.17 4.92 -0.58
C SER A 77 2.13 6.04 -1.61
N SER A 78 0.92 6.55 -1.89
CA SER A 78 0.70 7.69 -2.79
C SER A 78 -0.61 8.42 -2.47
N PRO A 79 -0.63 9.77 -2.65
CA PRO A 79 0.50 10.65 -2.89
C PRO A 79 1.38 10.84 -1.64
N PHE A 80 2.52 11.50 -1.78
CA PHE A 80 3.28 12.01 -0.63
C PHE A 80 2.64 13.29 -0.07
N ILE A 81 2.94 13.64 1.18
CA ILE A 81 2.40 14.81 1.85
C ILE A 81 3.39 15.98 1.80
N GLU A 82 4.63 15.77 2.23
CA GLU A 82 5.66 16.80 2.30
C GLU A 82 6.84 16.49 1.39
N ARG A 83 7.28 15.23 1.35
CA ARG A 83 8.51 14.81 0.68
C ARG A 83 8.28 13.59 -0.20
N PHE A 84 8.88 13.61 -1.39
CA PHE A 84 8.79 12.51 -2.35
C PHE A 84 9.18 11.15 -1.77
N GLU A 85 10.18 11.11 -0.91
CA GLU A 85 10.74 9.91 -0.29
C GLU A 85 9.74 9.19 0.63
N GLU A 86 8.67 9.86 1.07
CA GLU A 86 7.59 9.25 1.86
C GLU A 86 6.86 8.13 1.11
N ARG A 87 6.93 8.14 -0.22
CA ARG A 87 6.31 7.11 -1.06
C ARG A 87 6.93 5.72 -0.87
N ILE A 88 8.19 5.66 -0.41
CA ILE A 88 8.96 4.42 -0.26
C ILE A 88 9.56 4.38 1.14
N ARG A 89 9.01 3.54 2.01
CA ARG A 89 9.47 3.40 3.38
C ARG A 89 9.93 1.97 3.66
N VAL A 90 10.96 1.83 4.47
CA VAL A 90 11.41 0.55 5.03
C VAL A 90 11.50 0.70 6.53
N ASP A 91 10.81 -0.15 7.27
CA ASP A 91 10.75 -0.13 8.73
C ASP A 91 10.43 1.28 9.27
N GLY A 92 9.40 1.92 8.69
CA GLY A 92 8.91 3.25 9.06
C GLY A 92 9.80 4.43 8.62
N LYS A 93 10.96 4.18 8.01
CA LYS A 93 11.89 5.21 7.55
C LYS A 93 11.76 5.44 6.06
N ASN A 94 11.68 6.69 5.64
CA ASN A 94 11.72 7.05 4.23
C ASN A 94 13.01 6.59 3.58
N ILE A 95 12.95 6.22 2.28
CA ILE A 95 14.13 5.92 1.50
C ILE A 95 15.11 7.11 1.52
N GLY A 96 16.40 6.85 1.78
CA GLY A 96 17.41 7.89 1.71
C GLY A 96 17.71 8.30 0.27
N MET A 97 18.05 9.57 0.03
CA MET A 97 18.40 10.08 -1.30
C MET A 97 19.50 9.28 -2.00
N PRO A 98 20.56 8.79 -1.33
CA PRO A 98 21.56 7.95 -1.98
C PRO A 98 21.00 6.62 -2.50
N ASP A 99 20.12 5.97 -1.74
CA ASP A 99 19.47 4.74 -2.16
C ASP A 99 18.43 5.01 -3.27
N LEU A 100 17.64 6.08 -3.15
CA LEU A 100 16.70 6.50 -4.19
C LEU A 100 17.45 6.73 -5.51
N ALA A 101 18.56 7.48 -5.49
CA ALA A 101 19.37 7.72 -6.68
C ALA A 101 19.95 6.43 -7.27
N ARG A 102 20.51 5.56 -6.42
CA ARG A 102 21.10 4.28 -6.83
C ARG A 102 20.08 3.36 -7.51
N VAL A 103 18.91 3.20 -6.89
CA VAL A 103 17.87 2.31 -7.41
C VAL A 103 17.21 2.91 -8.66
N THR A 104 16.97 4.23 -8.67
CA THR A 104 16.42 4.92 -9.84
C THR A 104 17.33 4.81 -11.05
N LEU A 105 18.66 4.85 -10.88
CA LEU A 105 19.59 4.63 -11.99
C LEU A 105 19.48 3.22 -12.60
N GLN A 106 19.31 2.20 -11.78
CA GLN A 106 19.11 0.83 -12.27
C GLN A 106 17.80 0.71 -13.06
N VAL A 107 16.71 1.28 -12.52
CA VAL A 107 15.42 1.32 -13.22
C VAL A 107 15.51 2.12 -14.52
N ARG A 108 16.19 3.28 -14.49
CA ARG A 108 16.40 4.14 -15.67
C ARG A 108 17.09 3.39 -16.81
N GLU A 109 18.15 2.64 -16.52
CA GLU A 109 18.89 1.89 -17.54
C GLU A 109 17.93 1.01 -18.37
N HIS A 110 17.07 0.24 -17.71
CA HIS A 110 16.11 -0.64 -18.36
C HIS A 110 14.92 0.12 -19.00
N ALA A 111 14.47 1.20 -18.37
CA ALA A 111 13.40 2.03 -18.91
C ALA A 111 13.79 2.72 -20.23
N GLU A 112 15.02 3.27 -20.29
CA GLU A 112 15.54 3.91 -21.51
C GLU A 112 15.80 2.87 -22.62
N GLN A 113 16.32 1.68 -22.28
CA GLN A 113 16.45 0.59 -23.26
C GLN A 113 15.08 0.17 -23.81
N MET A 114 14.08 -0.02 -22.95
CA MET A 114 12.73 -0.36 -23.34
C MET A 114 12.13 0.71 -24.26
N SER A 115 12.32 1.98 -23.91
CA SER A 115 11.87 3.11 -24.74
C SER A 115 12.55 3.14 -26.11
N ALA A 116 13.84 2.86 -26.17
CA ALA A 116 14.59 2.84 -27.44
C ALA A 116 14.15 1.68 -28.36
N GLU A 117 13.78 0.54 -27.78
CA GLU A 117 13.36 -0.66 -28.52
C GLU A 117 11.89 -0.60 -28.97
N THR A 118 11.00 -0.07 -28.13
CA THR A 118 9.55 -0.13 -28.34
C THR A 118 8.91 1.22 -28.69
N GLY A 119 9.61 2.32 -28.48
CA GLY A 119 9.06 3.68 -28.56
C GLY A 119 8.10 4.01 -27.38
N ASP A 120 7.94 3.11 -26.41
CA ASP A 120 7.02 3.27 -25.26
C ASP A 120 7.82 3.32 -23.95
N HIS A 121 7.77 4.47 -23.26
CA HIS A 121 8.47 4.69 -22.00
C HIS A 121 7.53 4.46 -20.81
N PRO A 122 8.00 3.84 -19.71
CA PRO A 122 7.22 3.75 -18.47
C PRO A 122 6.77 5.12 -17.97
N THR A 123 5.57 5.15 -17.40
CA THR A 123 5.01 6.36 -16.76
C THR A 123 5.71 6.65 -15.42
N GLU A 124 5.51 7.86 -14.88
CA GLU A 124 5.98 8.25 -13.55
C GLU A 124 5.63 7.20 -12.48
N PHE A 125 4.35 6.78 -12.44
CA PHE A 125 3.89 5.84 -11.43
C PHE A 125 4.45 4.42 -11.62
N GLU A 126 4.66 3.99 -12.85
CA GLU A 126 5.34 2.72 -13.17
C GLU A 126 6.82 2.75 -12.74
N LEU A 127 7.52 3.87 -13.01
CA LEU A 127 8.90 4.04 -12.54
C LEU A 127 8.99 3.98 -11.02
N MET A 128 8.12 4.72 -10.31
CA MET A 128 8.08 4.70 -8.85
C MET A 128 7.78 3.32 -8.27
N THR A 129 6.81 2.61 -8.87
CA THR A 129 6.47 1.25 -8.46
C THR A 129 7.66 0.31 -8.65
N ALA A 130 8.36 0.40 -9.78
CA ALA A 130 9.56 -0.41 -10.03
C ALA A 130 10.70 -0.08 -9.06
N VAL A 131 10.94 1.21 -8.78
CA VAL A 131 11.94 1.66 -7.80
C VAL A 131 11.61 1.11 -6.41
N ALA A 132 10.35 1.19 -5.97
CA ALA A 132 9.94 0.69 -4.67
C ALA A 132 10.14 -0.83 -4.55
N LEU A 133 9.63 -1.61 -5.50
CA LEU A 133 9.73 -3.07 -5.49
C LEU A 133 11.19 -3.54 -5.55
N LEU A 134 12.01 -2.91 -6.39
CA LEU A 134 13.44 -3.22 -6.48
C LEU A 134 14.17 -2.86 -5.18
N HIS A 135 13.89 -1.70 -4.60
CA HIS A 135 14.47 -1.30 -3.33
C HIS A 135 14.12 -2.29 -2.22
N PHE A 136 12.84 -2.62 -2.05
CA PHE A 136 12.38 -3.57 -1.03
C PHE A 136 13.06 -4.93 -1.14
N ALA A 137 13.18 -5.46 -2.37
CA ALA A 137 13.87 -6.71 -2.63
C ALA A 137 15.37 -6.61 -2.27
N GLN A 138 16.05 -5.55 -2.70
CA GLN A 138 17.49 -5.36 -2.47
C GLN A 138 17.86 -5.20 -1.00
N VAL A 139 17.00 -4.54 -0.21
CA VAL A 139 17.24 -4.39 1.23
C VAL A 139 16.71 -5.56 2.06
N GLY A 140 16.12 -6.58 1.40
CA GLY A 140 15.67 -7.81 2.05
C GLY A 140 14.38 -7.65 2.85
N CYS A 141 13.43 -6.82 2.39
CA CYS A 141 12.09 -6.80 2.97
C CYS A 141 11.44 -8.18 2.86
N ARG A 142 10.80 -8.62 3.94
CA ARG A 142 10.05 -9.88 3.96
C ARG A 142 8.67 -9.69 3.38
N VAL A 143 8.09 -8.51 3.58
CA VAL A 143 6.74 -8.13 3.16
C VAL A 143 6.72 -6.70 2.64
N ALA A 144 5.89 -6.44 1.65
CA ALA A 144 5.57 -5.10 1.21
C ALA A 144 4.07 -4.84 1.38
N VAL A 145 3.75 -3.72 2.01
CA VAL A 145 2.40 -3.16 2.08
C VAL A 145 2.29 -2.15 0.95
N LEU A 146 1.47 -2.45 -0.06
CA LEU A 146 1.35 -1.66 -1.28
C LEU A 146 0.01 -0.93 -1.31
N GLU A 147 0.05 0.39 -1.33
CA GLU A 147 -1.11 1.23 -1.58
C GLU A 147 -1.32 1.39 -3.09
N VAL A 148 -2.53 1.09 -3.56
CA VAL A 148 -2.95 1.34 -4.96
C VAL A 148 -3.00 2.85 -5.21
N GLY A 149 -2.39 3.29 -6.31
CA GLY A 149 -2.41 4.68 -6.72
C GLY A 149 -3.77 5.08 -7.31
N LEU A 150 -4.23 4.35 -8.32
CA LEU A 150 -5.46 4.64 -9.03
C LEU A 150 -6.22 3.36 -9.41
N GLY A 151 -7.50 3.29 -9.05
CA GLY A 151 -8.34 2.14 -9.40
C GLY A 151 -7.95 0.89 -8.62
N GLY A 152 -7.27 -0.03 -9.28
CA GLY A 152 -6.77 -1.28 -8.73
C GLY A 152 -6.38 -2.28 -9.82
N ARG A 153 -7.33 -2.69 -10.65
CA ARG A 153 -7.16 -3.73 -11.68
C ARG A 153 -5.99 -3.48 -12.63
N LEU A 154 -5.82 -2.26 -13.07
CA LEU A 154 -4.78 -1.82 -14.00
C LEU A 154 -3.74 -0.89 -13.36
N ASP A 155 -3.75 -0.78 -12.04
CA ASP A 155 -2.74 -0.02 -11.30
C ASP A 155 -1.38 -0.75 -11.35
N SER A 156 -0.29 0.01 -11.46
CA SER A 156 1.07 -0.55 -11.58
C SER A 156 1.42 -1.46 -10.40
N THR A 157 0.88 -1.21 -9.20
CA THR A 157 1.10 -2.07 -8.04
C THR A 157 0.46 -3.46 -8.19
N ASN A 158 -0.51 -3.61 -9.10
CA ASN A 158 -1.21 -4.89 -9.34
C ASN A 158 -0.45 -5.85 -10.27
N VAL A 159 0.77 -5.52 -10.64
CA VAL A 159 1.67 -6.40 -11.42
C VAL A 159 2.09 -7.66 -10.64
N ILE A 160 1.90 -7.66 -9.34
CA ILE A 160 2.23 -8.76 -8.42
C ILE A 160 1.42 -10.03 -8.70
N ALA A 161 1.89 -11.17 -8.19
CA ALA A 161 1.10 -12.40 -8.07
C ALA A 161 -0.08 -12.19 -7.07
N ALA A 162 -0.68 -13.26 -6.56
CA ALA A 162 -1.71 -13.12 -5.53
C ALA A 162 -1.11 -12.52 -4.24
N PRO A 163 -1.67 -11.42 -3.71
CA PRO A 163 -1.26 -10.92 -2.39
C PRO A 163 -1.68 -11.90 -1.29
N ASP A 164 -0.97 -11.88 -0.15
CA ASP A 164 -1.42 -12.61 1.03
C ASP A 164 -2.78 -12.11 1.49
N VAL A 165 -2.92 -10.79 1.54
CA VAL A 165 -4.19 -10.14 1.87
C VAL A 165 -4.45 -9.01 0.87
N ALA A 166 -5.61 -9.05 0.23
CA ALA A 166 -6.19 -7.96 -0.53
C ALA A 166 -7.16 -7.20 0.37
N VAL A 167 -6.89 -5.91 0.60
CA VAL A 167 -7.71 -5.07 1.47
C VAL A 167 -8.43 -4.04 0.63
N ILE A 168 -9.76 -3.99 0.76
CA ILE A 168 -10.60 -2.98 0.11
C ILE A 168 -11.10 -2.00 1.19
N THR A 169 -10.58 -0.80 1.22
CA THR A 169 -11.04 0.25 2.13
C THR A 169 -12.35 0.86 1.61
N ARG A 170 -12.89 1.86 2.29
CA ARG A 170 -14.16 2.47 1.90
C ARG A 170 -14.13 2.95 0.45
N ILE A 171 -15.13 2.51 -0.35
CA ILE A 171 -15.36 2.92 -1.73
C ILE A 171 -16.33 4.10 -1.75
N GLY A 172 -16.06 5.06 -2.63
CA GLY A 172 -16.90 6.20 -2.93
C GLY A 172 -16.62 6.70 -4.34
N LEU A 173 -17.39 7.67 -4.80
CA LEU A 173 -17.13 8.32 -6.10
C LEU A 173 -15.79 9.06 -6.04
N ASP A 174 -14.90 8.74 -6.98
CA ASP A 174 -13.57 9.32 -7.10
C ASP A 174 -13.02 9.01 -8.49
N HIS A 175 -12.26 9.94 -9.08
CA HIS A 175 -11.67 9.78 -10.41
C HIS A 175 -12.66 9.27 -11.46
N THR A 176 -13.88 9.80 -11.47
CA THR A 176 -14.99 9.31 -12.30
C THR A 176 -14.70 9.34 -13.79
N ASP A 177 -13.85 10.26 -14.25
CA ASP A 177 -13.41 10.35 -15.65
C ASP A 177 -12.56 9.15 -16.11
N LEU A 178 -11.91 8.44 -15.17
CA LEU A 178 -11.01 7.33 -15.46
C LEU A 178 -11.56 5.98 -15.01
N LEU A 179 -12.27 5.93 -13.88
CA LEU A 179 -12.72 4.69 -13.25
C LEU A 179 -14.20 4.39 -13.52
N GLY A 180 -14.93 5.36 -14.10
CA GLY A 180 -16.36 5.25 -14.37
C GLY A 180 -17.21 6.06 -13.39
N ASP A 181 -18.42 6.33 -13.80
CA ASP A 181 -19.37 7.29 -13.23
C ASP A 181 -20.34 6.68 -12.20
N THR A 182 -20.17 5.39 -11.85
CA THR A 182 -20.98 4.68 -10.85
C THR A 182 -20.11 4.01 -9.79
N ILE A 183 -20.69 3.82 -8.60
CA ILE A 183 -20.04 3.11 -7.49
C ILE A 183 -19.64 1.69 -7.91
N GLY A 184 -20.52 0.99 -8.65
CA GLY A 184 -20.23 -0.37 -9.14
C GLY A 184 -19.04 -0.44 -10.08
N LYS A 185 -18.87 0.51 -11.00
CA LYS A 185 -17.70 0.57 -11.90
C LYS A 185 -16.41 0.81 -11.12
N ILE A 186 -16.43 1.76 -10.19
CA ILE A 186 -15.29 2.07 -9.32
C ILE A 186 -14.96 0.86 -8.43
N ALA A 187 -15.97 0.19 -7.87
CA ALA A 187 -15.80 -1.03 -7.08
C ALA A 187 -15.15 -2.15 -7.91
N ALA A 188 -15.55 -2.33 -9.17
CA ALA A 188 -14.99 -3.33 -10.06
C ALA A 188 -13.50 -3.11 -10.34
N GLU A 189 -13.09 -1.85 -10.56
CA GLU A 189 -11.68 -1.51 -10.72
C GLU A 189 -10.87 -1.80 -9.45
N LYS A 190 -11.43 -1.45 -8.27
CA LYS A 190 -10.73 -1.69 -6.99
C LYS A 190 -10.69 -3.17 -6.62
N ALA A 191 -11.77 -3.91 -6.83
CA ALA A 191 -11.84 -5.35 -6.61
C ALA A 191 -10.90 -6.15 -7.54
N GLY A 192 -10.40 -5.55 -8.61
CA GLY A 192 -9.39 -6.14 -9.50
C GLY A 192 -8.05 -6.48 -8.85
N ILE A 193 -7.81 -6.10 -7.59
CA ILE A 193 -6.65 -6.56 -6.81
C ILE A 193 -6.87 -7.92 -6.16
N ILE A 194 -8.09 -8.41 -6.12
CA ILE A 194 -8.45 -9.73 -5.57
C ILE A 194 -8.02 -10.81 -6.57
N LYS A 195 -7.21 -11.76 -6.11
CA LYS A 195 -6.68 -12.84 -6.94
C LYS A 195 -6.86 -14.20 -6.25
N PRO A 196 -6.95 -15.30 -7.02
CA PRO A 196 -7.02 -16.64 -6.44
C PRO A 196 -5.88 -16.90 -5.45
N GLY A 197 -6.21 -17.42 -4.27
CA GLY A 197 -5.24 -17.68 -3.20
C GLY A 197 -5.00 -16.52 -2.23
N SER A 198 -5.62 -15.36 -2.44
CA SER A 198 -5.60 -14.25 -1.48
C SER A 198 -6.59 -14.47 -0.34
N SER A 199 -6.31 -13.90 0.82
CA SER A 199 -7.35 -13.55 1.79
C SER A 199 -7.91 -12.18 1.43
N VAL A 200 -9.22 -11.98 1.56
CA VAL A 200 -9.88 -10.71 1.21
C VAL A 200 -10.46 -10.09 2.48
N VAL A 201 -10.14 -8.82 2.70
CA VAL A 201 -10.72 -8.04 3.79
C VAL A 201 -11.32 -6.77 3.19
N SER A 202 -12.58 -6.51 3.44
CA SER A 202 -13.27 -5.34 2.89
C SER A 202 -13.92 -4.52 4.00
N TRP A 203 -13.85 -3.22 3.87
CA TRP A 203 -14.76 -2.32 4.57
C TRP A 203 -16.21 -2.75 4.32
N PRO A 204 -17.13 -2.64 5.29
CA PRO A 204 -18.56 -2.81 5.06
C PRO A 204 -19.05 -1.75 4.07
N GLN A 205 -19.15 -2.12 2.81
CA GLN A 205 -19.48 -1.22 1.70
C GLN A 205 -20.99 -0.95 1.62
N GLU A 206 -21.35 0.12 0.88
CA GLU A 206 -22.72 0.30 0.41
C GLU A 206 -23.13 -0.87 -0.52
N PRO A 207 -24.42 -1.23 -0.60
CA PRO A 207 -24.88 -2.46 -1.26
C PRO A 207 -24.33 -2.69 -2.67
N GLU A 208 -24.31 -1.67 -3.53
CA GLU A 208 -23.82 -1.78 -4.91
C GLU A 208 -22.32 -2.14 -4.95
N ALA A 209 -21.51 -1.53 -4.08
CA ALA A 209 -20.08 -1.84 -4.01
C ALA A 209 -19.82 -3.20 -3.33
N ALA A 210 -20.60 -3.55 -2.31
CA ALA A 210 -20.51 -4.82 -1.61
C ALA A 210 -20.75 -6.00 -2.56
N GLU A 211 -21.82 -5.94 -3.36
CA GLU A 211 -22.14 -6.97 -4.36
C GLU A 211 -20.98 -7.20 -5.35
N VAL A 212 -20.37 -6.12 -5.84
CA VAL A 212 -19.26 -6.21 -6.78
C VAL A 212 -18.01 -6.83 -6.14
N VAL A 213 -17.67 -6.41 -4.91
CA VAL A 213 -16.51 -6.95 -4.19
C VAL A 213 -16.70 -8.42 -3.85
N GLU A 214 -17.90 -8.81 -3.39
CA GLU A 214 -18.25 -10.20 -3.09
C GLU A 214 -18.24 -11.08 -4.35
N ALA A 215 -18.78 -10.59 -5.45
CA ALA A 215 -18.76 -11.29 -6.73
C ALA A 215 -17.31 -11.52 -7.22
N ALA A 216 -16.43 -10.51 -7.11
CA ALA A 216 -15.02 -10.63 -7.47
C ALA A 216 -14.30 -11.64 -6.57
N ALA A 217 -14.54 -11.60 -5.26
CA ALA A 217 -13.97 -12.56 -4.32
C ALA A 217 -14.45 -13.99 -4.61
N HIS A 218 -15.74 -14.18 -4.83
CA HIS A 218 -16.30 -15.47 -5.17
C HIS A 218 -15.71 -16.03 -6.48
N ALA A 219 -15.57 -15.20 -7.51
CA ALA A 219 -14.94 -15.60 -8.78
C ALA A 219 -13.48 -16.01 -8.60
N ALA A 220 -12.78 -15.43 -7.62
CA ALA A 220 -11.41 -15.81 -7.25
C ALA A 220 -11.35 -17.00 -6.28
N GLY A 221 -12.48 -17.57 -5.86
CA GLY A 221 -12.53 -18.64 -4.85
C GLY A 221 -12.15 -18.16 -3.45
N CYS A 222 -12.36 -16.88 -3.15
CA CYS A 222 -12.04 -16.25 -1.88
C CYS A 222 -13.32 -15.92 -1.10
N THR A 223 -13.20 -15.82 0.22
CA THR A 223 -14.24 -15.30 1.11
C THR A 223 -13.86 -13.92 1.59
N VAL A 224 -14.83 -13.02 1.75
CA VAL A 224 -14.62 -11.67 2.25
C VAL A 224 -14.81 -11.64 3.76
N ALA A 225 -13.79 -11.20 4.49
CA ALA A 225 -13.91 -10.82 5.89
C ALA A 225 -14.19 -9.31 5.99
N GLN A 226 -14.94 -8.90 7.00
CA GLN A 226 -15.27 -7.49 7.22
C GLN A 226 -15.16 -7.17 8.71
N PRO A 227 -14.74 -5.95 9.09
CA PRO A 227 -14.87 -5.49 10.46
C PRO A 227 -16.35 -5.35 10.85
N ASP A 228 -16.67 -5.78 12.04
CA ASP A 228 -17.98 -5.49 12.66
C ASP A 228 -17.88 -4.19 13.44
N PHE A 229 -18.39 -3.09 12.88
CA PHE A 229 -18.39 -1.80 13.56
C PHE A 229 -19.40 -1.73 14.72
N GLY A 230 -20.28 -2.72 14.90
CA GLY A 230 -21.08 -2.85 16.11
C GLY A 230 -20.26 -3.25 17.33
N GLU A 231 -19.09 -3.84 17.13
CA GLU A 231 -18.12 -4.18 18.17
C GLU A 231 -16.99 -3.12 18.34
N LEU A 232 -17.13 -1.95 17.69
CA LEU A 232 -16.19 -0.84 17.76
C LEU A 232 -16.78 0.28 18.63
N ASP A 233 -16.12 0.56 19.77
CA ASP A 233 -16.44 1.70 20.62
C ASP A 233 -15.30 2.72 20.57
N ILE A 234 -15.63 3.98 20.28
CA ILE A 234 -14.66 5.05 20.02
C ILE A 234 -14.72 6.07 21.16
N ALA A 235 -13.64 6.13 21.93
CA ALA A 235 -13.52 7.08 23.01
C ALA A 235 -13.12 8.50 22.51
N PRO A 236 -13.39 9.56 23.30
CA PRO A 236 -12.86 10.88 23.01
C PRO A 236 -11.34 10.91 22.92
N VAL A 237 -10.83 11.85 22.13
CA VAL A 237 -9.39 12.13 22.08
C VAL A 237 -8.85 12.45 23.48
N ARG A 238 -7.71 11.88 23.82
CA ARG A 238 -7.05 12.08 25.09
C ARG A 238 -5.69 12.77 24.89
N HIS A 239 -5.46 13.86 25.60
CA HIS A 239 -4.15 14.50 25.67
C HIS A 239 -3.29 13.77 26.71
N LEU A 240 -2.07 13.44 26.32
CA LEU A 240 -1.10 12.85 27.24
C LEU A 240 -0.43 13.96 28.07
N ASP A 241 0.04 13.60 29.25
CA ASP A 241 0.74 14.51 30.14
C ASP A 241 2.08 14.97 29.52
N PRO A 242 2.28 16.26 29.22
CA PRO A 242 3.49 16.74 28.57
C PRO A 242 4.78 16.42 29.35
N GLU A 243 4.69 16.24 30.69
CA GLU A 243 5.85 15.88 31.53
C GLU A 243 6.27 14.41 31.39
N ARG A 244 5.45 13.57 30.72
CA ARG A 244 5.65 12.15 30.53
C ARG A 244 5.88 11.73 29.09
N ILE A 245 6.00 12.71 28.18
CA ILE A 245 6.17 12.49 26.74
C ILE A 245 7.64 12.72 26.37
N GLU A 246 8.29 11.76 25.75
CA GLU A 246 9.62 11.92 25.19
C GLU A 246 9.55 12.86 23.95
N PRO A 247 10.62 13.61 23.64
CA PRO A 247 10.68 14.43 22.44
C PRO A 247 10.44 13.61 21.16
N GLY A 248 9.36 13.96 20.44
CA GLY A 248 8.97 13.27 19.20
C GLY A 248 7.88 12.22 19.38
N GLU A 249 7.46 11.93 20.62
CA GLU A 249 6.28 11.11 20.86
C GLU A 249 4.98 11.89 20.67
N PRO A 250 3.89 11.22 20.27
CA PRO A 250 2.59 11.87 20.11
C PRO A 250 2.06 12.38 21.44
N SER A 251 1.64 13.63 21.48
CA SER A 251 1.02 14.25 22.67
C SER A 251 -0.49 13.99 22.79
N VAL A 252 -1.08 13.40 21.77
CA VAL A 252 -2.53 13.19 21.67
C VAL A 252 -2.78 11.81 21.07
N ILE A 253 -3.71 11.08 21.67
CA ILE A 253 -4.14 9.76 21.23
C ILE A 253 -5.67 9.68 21.15
N ARG A 254 -6.17 8.75 20.37
CA ARG A 254 -7.58 8.37 20.35
C ARG A 254 -7.71 6.90 20.78
N PRO A 255 -8.21 6.65 22.00
CA PRO A 255 -8.51 5.30 22.45
C PRO A 255 -9.76 4.76 21.74
N PHE A 256 -9.79 3.45 21.55
CA PHE A 256 -10.98 2.74 21.07
C PHE A 256 -10.93 1.27 21.53
N THR A 257 -12.09 0.61 21.59
CA THR A 257 -12.16 -0.84 21.80
C THR A 257 -12.67 -1.50 20.53
N TYR A 258 -12.16 -2.67 20.24
CA TYR A 258 -12.62 -3.49 19.11
C TYR A 258 -12.59 -4.97 19.51
N LYS A 259 -13.71 -5.67 19.36
CA LYS A 259 -13.87 -7.08 19.73
C LYS A 259 -13.39 -7.37 21.17
N GLY A 260 -13.71 -6.46 22.08
CA GLY A 260 -13.39 -6.57 23.51
C GLY A 260 -11.94 -6.27 23.90
N SER A 261 -11.08 -5.90 22.95
CA SER A 261 -9.70 -5.47 23.20
C SER A 261 -9.58 -3.95 23.09
N GLU A 262 -8.71 -3.37 23.94
CA GLU A 262 -8.45 -1.91 23.96
C GLU A 262 -7.26 -1.58 23.06
N TYR A 263 -7.38 -0.48 22.32
CA TYR A 263 -6.36 0.02 21.41
C TYR A 263 -6.27 1.55 21.50
N GLU A 264 -5.14 2.09 21.05
CA GLU A 264 -4.91 3.52 20.93
C GLU A 264 -4.35 3.84 19.54
N THR A 265 -4.75 4.99 18.98
CA THR A 265 -4.16 5.48 17.74
C THR A 265 -3.74 6.93 17.85
N THR A 266 -2.62 7.26 17.24
CA THR A 266 -2.11 8.64 17.10
C THR A 266 -2.70 9.37 15.90
N LEU A 267 -3.39 8.65 15.01
CA LEU A 267 -4.14 9.24 13.91
C LEU A 267 -5.50 9.71 14.41
N LEU A 268 -5.70 11.03 14.47
CA LEU A 268 -6.78 11.67 15.24
C LEU A 268 -8.13 11.79 14.52
N GLY A 269 -8.20 11.59 13.22
CA GLY A 269 -9.45 11.65 12.44
C GLY A 269 -10.53 10.74 13.04
N SER A 270 -11.79 11.19 13.06
CA SER A 270 -12.91 10.44 13.64
C SER A 270 -13.13 9.06 13.00
N TYR A 271 -12.68 8.87 11.77
CA TYR A 271 -12.75 7.63 10.99
C TYR A 271 -11.52 6.71 11.19
N GLN A 272 -10.51 7.14 11.93
CA GLN A 272 -9.28 6.36 12.09
C GLN A 272 -9.45 5.06 12.87
N PRO A 273 -10.27 4.98 13.94
CA PRO A 273 -10.54 3.71 14.60
C PRO A 273 -11.20 2.67 13.66
N GLN A 274 -12.03 3.11 12.71
CA GLN A 274 -12.61 2.24 11.70
C GLN A 274 -11.56 1.72 10.70
N ASN A 275 -10.60 2.59 10.27
CA ASN A 275 -9.47 2.15 9.45
C ASN A 275 -8.57 1.18 10.23
N ALA A 276 -8.37 1.41 11.54
CA ALA A 276 -7.65 0.51 12.42
C ALA A 276 -8.36 -0.85 12.56
N ALA A 277 -9.68 -0.88 12.75
CA ALA A 277 -10.46 -2.11 12.79
C ALA A 277 -10.33 -2.91 11.47
N LEU A 278 -10.35 -2.24 10.31
CA LEU A 278 -10.09 -2.90 9.02
C LEU A 278 -8.67 -3.47 8.94
N ALA A 279 -7.68 -2.74 9.45
CA ALA A 279 -6.30 -3.24 9.52
C ALA A 279 -6.16 -4.43 10.47
N LEU A 280 -6.87 -4.44 11.60
CA LEU A 280 -6.91 -5.58 12.55
C LEU A 280 -7.49 -6.83 11.90
N GLU A 281 -8.53 -6.71 11.06
CA GLU A 281 -9.04 -7.84 10.27
C GLU A 281 -8.01 -8.34 9.24
N ALA A 282 -7.25 -7.43 8.61
CA ALA A 282 -6.17 -7.82 7.71
C ALA A 282 -5.03 -8.54 8.44
N VAL A 283 -4.65 -8.06 9.63
CA VAL A 283 -3.68 -8.74 10.50
C VAL A 283 -4.17 -10.12 10.92
N SER A 284 -5.44 -10.24 11.33
CA SER A 284 -6.06 -11.54 11.65
C SER A 284 -6.06 -12.48 10.43
N ALA A 285 -6.26 -11.95 9.21
CA ALA A 285 -6.15 -12.74 7.99
C ALA A 285 -4.71 -13.24 7.75
N LEU A 286 -3.69 -12.42 8.03
CA LEU A 286 -2.28 -12.83 7.98
C LEU A 286 -1.98 -13.93 9.00
N GLN A 287 -2.45 -13.80 10.24
CA GLN A 287 -2.28 -14.83 11.28
C GLN A 287 -2.88 -16.17 10.85
N ARG A 288 -4.11 -16.16 10.25
CA ARG A 288 -4.72 -17.38 9.69
C ARG A 288 -3.91 -18.00 8.54
N ARG A 289 -3.08 -17.22 7.86
CA ARG A 289 -2.13 -17.69 6.84
C ARG A 289 -0.79 -18.17 7.41
N GLY A 290 -0.67 -18.23 8.75
CA GLY A 290 0.53 -18.71 9.43
C GLY A 290 1.61 -17.67 9.66
N TRP A 291 1.28 -16.36 9.58
CA TRP A 291 2.19 -15.30 10.00
C TRP A 291 2.28 -15.27 11.53
N ASP A 292 3.49 -15.20 12.03
CA ASP A 292 3.74 -15.07 13.48
C ASP A 292 3.64 -13.58 13.88
N ILE A 293 2.45 -13.17 14.28
CA ILE A 293 2.15 -11.80 14.72
C ILE A 293 1.59 -11.90 16.14
N PRO A 294 2.42 -11.68 17.16
CA PRO A 294 1.98 -11.78 18.55
C PRO A 294 1.05 -10.62 18.92
N GLN A 295 0.18 -10.84 19.90
CA GLN A 295 -0.76 -9.85 20.40
C GLN A 295 -0.06 -8.54 20.82
N SER A 296 1.12 -8.65 21.45
CA SER A 296 1.93 -7.50 21.84
C SER A 296 2.42 -6.61 20.69
N ALA A 297 2.44 -7.14 19.45
CA ALA A 297 2.76 -6.34 18.26
C ALA A 297 1.54 -5.56 17.75
N ILE A 298 0.34 -6.04 18.05
CA ILE A 298 -0.93 -5.43 17.63
C ILE A 298 -1.32 -4.28 18.59
N GLU A 299 -0.94 -4.38 19.85
CA GLU A 299 -1.23 -3.39 20.90
C GLU A 299 -0.23 -2.20 20.93
N ARG A 300 0.73 -2.19 20.03
CA ARG A 300 1.81 -1.22 19.96
C ARG A 300 1.55 -0.13 18.93
#